data_7d3006a5412f2cbd1059f149264091bb
#
_entry.id   7d3006a5412f2cbd1059f149264091bb
#
_cell.length_a   1.000
_cell.length_b   1.000
_cell.length_c   1.000
_cell.angle_alpha   90.00
_cell.angle_beta   90.00
_cell.angle_gamma   90.00
#
_symmetry.space_group_name_H-M   'P 1'
#
loop_
_entity.id
_entity.type
_entity.pdbx_description
1 polymer ?
#
loop_
_entity_poly.entity_id
_entity_poly.type
_entity_poly.pdbx_seq_one_letter_code
_entity_poly.pdbx_strand_id
1 'polypeptide(L)'
;MSSPMHVSFSSATFEEIISILMEEPVPNPFCHVELNTTDVKKAKDFYTKLFDWKLEDMPGADYTMIRVGDGTGGGMMKNPVAGAPSFWLAYVLVDDIQASTKKAKSIGANVMKDVTEIPEFGWFSVLADPTGAHFALWKPKK
;
A
#
# COMPACT_ATOMS: atom_id res chain seq x y z
N MET A 1 -8.06 34.63 10.98
CA MET A 1 -8.57 33.70 11.00
C MET A 1 -8.56 32.82 12.05
N SER A 2 -8.78 32.82 12.99
CA SER A 2 -8.81 31.79 13.93
C SER A 2 -9.72 30.73 13.49
N SER A 3 -9.32 29.59 13.56
CA SER A 3 -10.05 28.47 13.05
C SER A 3 -10.70 27.69 14.15
N PRO A 4 -11.89 27.18 13.94
CA PRO A 4 -12.51 26.33 14.92
C PRO A 4 -11.70 25.07 15.22
N MET A 5 -11.00 24.57 14.22
CA MET A 5 -10.15 23.42 14.42
C MET A 5 -9.02 23.77 15.37
N HIS A 6 -8.52 24.96 15.26
CA HIS A 6 -7.49 25.45 16.15
C HIS A 6 -8.00 25.39 17.61
N VAL A 7 -9.25 25.77 17.83
CA VAL A 7 -9.83 25.68 19.16
C VAL A 7 -9.94 24.23 19.62
N SER A 8 -10.33 23.32 18.72
CA SER A 8 -10.50 21.92 19.05
C SER A 8 -9.22 21.29 19.57
N PHE A 9 -8.07 21.73 19.07
CA PHE A 9 -6.82 21.13 19.46
C PHE A 9 -6.01 21.98 20.40
N SER A 10 -6.62 23.00 20.99
CA SER A 10 -5.88 23.96 21.80
C SER A 10 -5.25 23.33 23.04
N SER A 11 -5.82 22.24 23.57
CA SER A 11 -5.32 21.63 24.79
C SER A 11 -4.47 20.39 24.56
N ALA A 12 -4.23 20.02 23.32
CA ALA A 12 -3.44 18.83 23.02
C ALA A 12 -2.42 19.15 21.95
N THR A 13 -1.21 18.62 22.11
CA THR A 13 -0.17 18.79 21.10
C THR A 13 -0.40 17.80 19.97
N PHE A 14 0.21 18.11 18.83
CA PHE A 14 0.17 17.19 17.69
C PHE A 14 0.74 15.83 18.09
N GLU A 15 1.82 15.82 18.86
CA GLU A 15 2.45 14.57 19.29
C GLU A 15 1.53 13.76 20.18
N GLU A 16 0.79 14.43 21.07
CA GLU A 16 -0.16 13.73 21.94
C GLU A 16 -1.27 13.09 21.14
N ILE A 17 -1.79 13.83 20.15
CA ILE A 17 -2.84 13.31 19.30
C ILE A 17 -2.36 12.09 18.50
N ILE A 18 -1.16 12.19 17.94
CA ILE A 18 -0.59 11.07 17.18
C ILE A 18 -0.39 9.85 18.09
N SER A 19 0.09 10.09 19.33
CA SER A 19 0.30 8.99 20.28
C SER A 19 -1.00 8.27 20.59
N ILE A 20 -2.07 9.03 20.83
CA ILE A 20 -3.38 8.43 21.11
C ILE A 20 -3.85 7.60 19.93
N LEU A 21 -3.72 8.14 18.71
CA LEU A 21 -4.14 7.41 17.51
C LEU A 21 -3.33 6.15 17.31
N MET A 22 -2.04 6.19 17.65
CA MET A 22 -1.19 5.02 17.46
C MET A 22 -1.41 3.95 18.52
N GLU A 23 -1.98 4.32 19.67
CA GLU A 23 -2.27 3.34 20.71
C GLU A 23 -3.53 2.55 20.44
N GLU A 24 -4.42 3.07 19.61
CA GLU A 24 -5.67 2.38 19.30
C GLU A 24 -5.43 1.31 18.24
N PRO A 25 -5.79 0.08 18.50
CA PRO A 25 -5.66 -0.94 17.46
C PRO A 25 -6.61 -0.66 16.32
N VAL A 26 -6.07 -0.59 15.12
CA VAL A 26 -6.86 -0.38 13.93
C VAL A 26 -6.63 -1.57 13.02
N PRO A 27 -7.70 -2.29 12.62
CA PRO A 27 -7.55 -3.59 11.96
C PRO A 27 -7.03 -3.55 10.54
N ASN A 28 -7.03 -2.40 9.89
CA ASN A 28 -6.68 -2.34 8.48
C ASN A 28 -5.53 -1.37 8.20
N PRO A 29 -4.30 -1.71 8.63
CA PRO A 29 -3.16 -0.81 8.37
C PRO A 29 -2.70 -0.93 6.92
N PHE A 30 -2.02 0.10 6.45
CA PHE A 30 -1.22 -0.05 5.24
C PHE A 30 -0.10 -1.03 5.55
N CYS A 31 0.10 -2.02 4.70
CA CYS A 31 1.07 -3.07 4.99
C CYS A 31 2.15 -3.22 3.91
N HIS A 32 2.00 -2.52 2.79
CA HIS A 32 2.94 -2.68 1.68
C HIS A 32 2.71 -1.55 0.70
N VAL A 33 3.79 -1.04 0.09
CA VAL A 33 3.65 -0.03 -0.96
C VAL A 33 4.45 -0.52 -2.16
N GLU A 34 3.78 -0.66 -3.30
CA GLU A 34 4.38 -1.28 -4.45
C GLU A 34 4.53 -0.30 -5.59
N LEU A 35 5.74 -0.19 -6.12
CA LEU A 35 5.97 0.62 -7.31
C LEU A 35 5.76 -0.25 -8.54
N ASN A 36 4.82 0.16 -9.37
CA ASN A 36 4.63 -0.43 -10.68
C ASN A 36 5.26 0.53 -11.66
N THR A 37 6.40 0.16 -12.24
CA THR A 37 7.21 1.11 -13.00
C THR A 37 7.36 0.68 -14.45
N THR A 38 7.53 1.64 -15.32
CA THR A 38 7.77 1.38 -16.72
C THR A 38 9.20 0.91 -16.97
N ASP A 39 10.11 1.17 -16.02
CA ASP A 39 11.54 0.81 -16.18
C ASP A 39 12.13 0.51 -14.81
N VAL A 40 12.19 -0.77 -14.46
CA VAL A 40 12.65 -1.22 -13.15
C VAL A 40 14.09 -0.82 -12.89
N LYS A 41 14.96 -0.97 -13.88
CA LYS A 41 16.38 -0.65 -13.69
C LYS A 41 16.58 0.83 -13.41
N LYS A 42 15.90 1.68 -14.15
CA LYS A 42 16.00 3.12 -13.95
C LYS A 42 15.45 3.51 -12.58
N ALA A 43 14.34 2.89 -12.16
CA ALA A 43 13.77 3.17 -10.86
C ALA A 43 14.70 2.72 -9.74
N LYS A 44 15.31 1.55 -9.85
CA LYS A 44 16.27 1.08 -8.85
C LYS A 44 17.42 2.06 -8.70
N ASP A 45 17.98 2.51 -9.82
CA ASP A 45 19.09 3.45 -9.77
C ASP A 45 18.69 4.74 -9.08
N PHE A 46 17.51 5.25 -9.39
CA PHE A 46 17.04 6.50 -8.82
C PHE A 46 16.86 6.39 -7.31
N TYR A 47 16.12 5.38 -6.86
CA TYR A 47 15.78 5.28 -5.45
C TYR A 47 16.96 4.90 -4.57
N THR A 48 17.89 4.11 -5.08
CA THR A 48 19.07 3.74 -4.29
C THR A 48 20.07 4.89 -4.18
N LYS A 49 20.03 5.84 -5.12
CA LYS A 49 20.85 7.04 -5.02
C LYS A 49 20.22 8.07 -4.11
N LEU A 50 18.88 8.08 -4.03
CA LEU A 50 18.16 9.05 -3.24
C LEU A 50 18.03 8.65 -1.78
N PHE A 51 17.78 7.38 -1.53
CA PHE A 51 17.53 6.86 -0.17
C PHE A 51 18.47 5.72 0.14
N ASP A 52 18.60 5.41 1.43
CA ASP A 52 19.37 4.27 1.89
C ASP A 52 18.53 2.99 1.91
N TRP A 53 17.62 2.88 1.00
CA TRP A 53 16.78 1.69 0.88
C TRP A 53 17.60 0.50 0.45
N LYS A 54 17.22 -0.68 0.94
CA LYS A 54 17.84 -1.93 0.51
C LYS A 54 16.88 -2.64 -0.42
N LEU A 55 17.35 -2.90 -1.64
CA LEU A 55 16.55 -3.58 -2.64
C LEU A 55 17.03 -5.01 -2.76
N GLU A 56 16.09 -5.94 -2.76
CA GLU A 56 16.41 -7.36 -2.79
C GLU A 56 15.54 -8.05 -3.82
N ASP A 57 16.15 -8.59 -4.87
CA ASP A 57 15.41 -9.31 -5.89
C ASP A 57 14.95 -10.65 -5.33
N MET A 58 13.70 -11.01 -5.61
CA MET A 58 13.16 -12.27 -5.15
C MET A 58 13.50 -13.36 -6.17
N PRO A 59 14.08 -14.49 -5.73
CA PRO A 59 14.41 -15.55 -6.64
C PRO A 59 13.17 -16.11 -7.34
N GLY A 60 13.25 -16.29 -8.63
CA GLY A 60 12.17 -16.91 -9.38
C GLY A 60 10.98 -16.03 -9.67
N ALA A 61 11.08 -14.75 -9.35
CA ALA A 61 9.99 -13.80 -9.60
C ALA A 61 10.57 -12.50 -10.13
N ASP A 62 9.81 -11.81 -10.98
CA ASP A 62 10.21 -10.50 -11.46
C ASP A 62 9.75 -9.45 -10.47
N TYR A 63 10.26 -9.53 -9.26
CA TYR A 63 9.82 -8.68 -8.16
C TYR A 63 11.00 -8.33 -7.27
N THR A 64 11.08 -7.08 -6.86
CA THR A 64 12.14 -6.60 -5.99
C THR A 64 11.51 -6.12 -4.70
N MET A 65 11.99 -6.63 -3.57
CA MET A 65 11.55 -6.15 -2.25
C MET A 65 12.28 -4.88 -1.91
N ILE A 66 11.57 -3.94 -1.30
CA ILE A 66 12.13 -2.67 -0.85
C ILE A 66 12.09 -2.65 0.67
N ARG A 67 13.28 -2.62 1.29
CA ARG A 67 13.40 -2.50 2.74
C ARG A 67 13.73 -1.06 3.07
N VAL A 68 12.90 -0.47 3.91
CA VAL A 68 13.02 0.96 4.23
C VAL A 68 13.51 1.21 5.65
N GLY A 69 13.81 0.14 6.40
CA GLY A 69 14.12 0.25 7.83
C GLY A 69 12.85 0.02 8.62
N ASP A 70 12.62 0.85 9.64
CA ASP A 70 11.37 0.77 10.39
C ASP A 70 10.25 1.32 9.53
N GLY A 71 9.07 0.77 9.69
CA GLY A 71 7.92 1.24 8.96
C GLY A 71 7.52 0.32 7.83
N THR A 72 6.61 0.78 7.00
CA THR A 72 6.04 -0.03 5.94
C THR A 72 7.00 -0.13 4.76
N GLY A 73 7.41 -1.35 4.46
CA GLY A 73 8.24 -1.60 3.29
C GLY A 73 7.41 -1.75 2.04
N GLY A 74 8.05 -2.18 0.98
CA GLY A 74 7.34 -2.28 -0.27
C GLY A 74 8.00 -3.20 -1.27
N GLY A 75 7.61 -3.04 -2.51
CA GLY A 75 8.13 -3.82 -3.60
C GLY A 75 8.15 -3.01 -4.88
N MET A 76 8.74 -3.61 -5.89
CA MET A 76 8.88 -2.95 -7.18
C MET A 76 8.76 -3.99 -8.27
N MET A 77 8.01 -3.69 -9.31
CA MET A 77 7.87 -4.56 -10.46
C MET A 77 7.56 -3.75 -11.69
N LYS A 78 7.75 -4.38 -12.84
CA LYS A 78 7.35 -3.73 -14.08
C LYS A 78 5.82 -3.63 -14.10
N ASN A 79 5.32 -2.48 -14.55
CA ASN A 79 3.88 -2.29 -14.67
C ASN A 79 3.32 -3.34 -15.63
N PRO A 80 2.38 -4.17 -15.17
CA PRO A 80 1.84 -5.23 -16.03
C PRO A 80 0.97 -4.70 -17.18
N VAL A 81 0.54 -3.44 -17.10
CA VAL A 81 -0.29 -2.86 -18.15
C VAL A 81 0.59 -2.09 -19.10
N ALA A 82 0.71 -2.57 -20.33
CA ALA A 82 1.54 -1.92 -21.33
C ALA A 82 1.05 -0.51 -21.61
N GLY A 83 1.98 0.45 -21.64
CA GLY A 83 1.64 1.84 -21.91
C GLY A 83 1.09 2.62 -20.74
N ALA A 84 0.86 1.96 -19.60
CA ALA A 84 0.38 2.67 -18.42
C ALA A 84 1.55 3.38 -17.73
N PRO A 85 1.29 4.55 -17.10
CA PRO A 85 2.35 5.27 -16.41
C PRO A 85 2.77 4.56 -15.13
N SER A 86 3.96 4.88 -14.65
CA SER A 86 4.41 4.37 -13.36
C SER A 86 3.55 4.94 -12.24
N PHE A 87 3.31 4.14 -11.20
CA PHE A 87 2.54 4.61 -10.05
C PHE A 87 2.84 3.74 -8.84
N TRP A 88 2.57 4.28 -7.67
CA TRP A 88 2.68 3.57 -6.41
C TRP A 88 1.32 3.02 -6.03
N LEU A 89 1.28 1.77 -5.59
CA LEU A 89 0.04 1.10 -5.20
C LEU A 89 0.14 0.72 -3.73
N ALA A 90 -0.73 1.29 -2.92
CA ALA A 90 -0.76 1.00 -1.48
C ALA A 90 -1.62 -0.23 -1.22
N TYR A 91 -1.14 -1.10 -0.34
CA TYR A 91 -1.85 -2.32 0.06
C TYR A 91 -2.36 -2.16 1.49
N VAL A 92 -3.58 -2.60 1.72
CA VAL A 92 -4.24 -2.55 3.03
C VAL A 92 -4.46 -3.98 3.52
N LEU A 93 -4.11 -4.22 4.77
CA LEU A 93 -4.24 -5.54 5.37
C LEU A 93 -5.69 -5.85 5.70
N VAL A 94 -6.16 -7.03 5.34
CA VAL A 94 -7.51 -7.48 5.68
C VAL A 94 -7.46 -8.92 6.19
N ASP A 95 -8.48 -9.29 6.98
CA ASP A 95 -8.57 -10.63 7.53
C ASP A 95 -9.24 -11.61 6.58
N ASP A 96 -10.22 -11.15 5.83
CA ASP A 96 -10.99 -11.99 4.92
C ASP A 96 -11.08 -11.28 3.58
N ILE A 97 -10.14 -11.61 2.70
CA ILE A 97 -10.01 -10.85 1.46
C ILE A 97 -11.16 -11.11 0.50
N GLN A 98 -11.76 -12.30 0.54
CA GLN A 98 -12.92 -12.57 -0.31
C GLN A 98 -14.09 -11.68 0.12
N ALA A 99 -14.36 -11.63 1.42
CA ALA A 99 -15.43 -10.79 1.94
C ALA A 99 -15.17 -9.31 1.72
N SER A 100 -13.92 -8.87 1.97
CA SER A 100 -13.57 -7.46 1.81
C SER A 100 -13.68 -7.01 0.36
N THR A 101 -13.22 -7.83 -0.57
CA THR A 101 -13.29 -7.48 -1.99
C THR A 101 -14.75 -7.41 -2.44
N LYS A 102 -15.57 -8.36 -2.00
CA LYS A 102 -16.98 -8.36 -2.34
C LYS A 102 -17.69 -7.15 -1.75
N LYS A 103 -17.39 -6.84 -0.50
CA LYS A 103 -17.98 -5.66 0.14
C LYS A 103 -17.59 -4.38 -0.58
N ALA A 104 -16.32 -4.26 -0.95
CA ALA A 104 -15.85 -3.07 -1.67
C ALA A 104 -16.66 -2.87 -2.96
N LYS A 105 -16.86 -3.95 -3.71
CA LYS A 105 -17.65 -3.87 -4.94
C LYS A 105 -19.06 -3.42 -4.65
N SER A 106 -19.67 -3.92 -3.57
CA SER A 106 -21.05 -3.59 -3.23
C SER A 106 -21.22 -2.14 -2.82
N ILE A 107 -20.16 -1.46 -2.40
CA ILE A 107 -20.24 -0.06 -1.97
C ILE A 107 -19.57 0.89 -2.96
N GLY A 108 -19.35 0.44 -4.19
CA GLY A 108 -19.00 1.35 -5.28
C GLY A 108 -17.61 1.21 -5.87
N ALA A 109 -16.81 0.26 -5.40
CA ALA A 109 -15.49 0.06 -5.98
C ALA A 109 -15.58 -0.75 -7.27
N ASN A 110 -14.60 -0.53 -8.15
CA ASN A 110 -14.40 -1.39 -9.30
C ASN A 110 -13.29 -2.37 -8.98
N VAL A 111 -13.52 -3.65 -9.25
CA VAL A 111 -12.51 -4.68 -9.04
C VAL A 111 -11.64 -4.75 -10.28
N MET A 112 -10.41 -4.26 -10.16
CA MET A 112 -9.47 -4.24 -11.28
C MET A 112 -8.80 -5.59 -11.43
N LYS A 113 -8.51 -6.26 -10.34
CA LYS A 113 -8.00 -7.62 -10.32
C LYS A 113 -8.61 -8.34 -9.14
N ASP A 114 -9.33 -9.43 -9.42
CA ASP A 114 -10.00 -10.18 -8.38
C ASP A 114 -8.99 -10.90 -7.51
N VAL A 115 -9.46 -11.48 -6.39
CA VAL A 115 -8.60 -12.15 -5.43
C VAL A 115 -7.72 -13.17 -6.15
N THR A 116 -6.44 -13.02 -5.96
CA THR A 116 -5.42 -13.85 -6.61
C THR A 116 -4.45 -14.35 -5.55
N GLU A 117 -4.15 -15.63 -5.59
CA GLU A 117 -3.20 -16.21 -4.65
C GLU A 117 -1.79 -16.04 -5.15
N ILE A 118 -0.89 -15.65 -4.23
CA ILE A 118 0.55 -15.73 -4.48
C ILE A 118 1.01 -16.89 -3.62
N PRO A 119 1.34 -18.04 -4.24
CA PRO A 119 1.66 -19.25 -3.46
C PRO A 119 2.73 -18.97 -2.41
N GLU A 120 2.48 -19.50 -1.21
CA GLU A 120 3.35 -19.38 -0.04
C GLU A 120 3.30 -18.01 0.64
N PHE A 121 2.76 -16.98 0.03
CA PHE A 121 2.76 -15.65 0.63
C PHE A 121 1.40 -15.16 1.06
N GLY A 122 0.39 -15.27 0.22
CA GLY A 122 -0.92 -14.77 0.58
C GLY A 122 -1.81 -14.53 -0.63
N TRP A 123 -2.77 -13.63 -0.44
CA TRP A 123 -3.73 -13.28 -1.51
C TRP A 123 -3.83 -11.77 -1.62
N PHE A 124 -4.10 -11.30 -2.82
CA PHE A 124 -4.32 -9.89 -3.04
C PHE A 124 -5.46 -9.66 -4.01
N SER A 125 -6.02 -8.46 -3.98
CA SER A 125 -6.92 -7.97 -5.01
C SER A 125 -6.60 -6.51 -5.26
N VAL A 126 -6.92 -6.01 -6.44
CA VAL A 126 -6.67 -4.60 -6.80
C VAL A 126 -8.01 -3.95 -7.12
N LEU A 127 -8.25 -2.81 -6.51
CA LEU A 127 -9.54 -2.13 -6.59
C LEU A 127 -9.33 -0.67 -6.99
N ALA A 128 -10.36 -0.09 -7.57
CA ALA A 128 -10.44 1.35 -7.75
C ALA A 128 -11.61 1.84 -6.90
N ASP A 129 -11.36 2.83 -6.05
CA ASP A 129 -12.42 3.34 -5.19
C ASP A 129 -13.42 4.16 -6.00
N PRO A 130 -14.53 4.63 -5.40
CA PRO A 130 -15.54 5.36 -6.17
C PRO A 130 -15.03 6.64 -6.84
N THR A 131 -13.88 7.16 -6.43
CA THR A 131 -13.30 8.34 -7.08
C THR A 131 -12.28 7.97 -8.15
N GLY A 132 -12.00 6.67 -8.30
CA GLY A 132 -11.05 6.19 -9.31
C GLY A 132 -9.64 5.93 -8.78
N ALA A 133 -9.40 6.11 -7.48
CA ALA A 133 -8.08 5.86 -6.92
C ALA A 133 -7.84 4.38 -6.74
N HIS A 134 -6.69 3.90 -7.18
CA HIS A 134 -6.34 2.48 -7.07
C HIS A 134 -5.69 2.18 -5.74
N PHE A 135 -6.02 1.02 -5.19
CA PHE A 135 -5.40 0.49 -3.99
C PHE A 135 -5.55 -1.02 -4.03
N ALA A 136 -4.85 -1.71 -3.15
CA ALA A 136 -4.91 -3.16 -3.13
C ALA A 136 -5.22 -3.66 -1.72
N LEU A 137 -5.79 -4.85 -1.65
CA LEU A 137 -6.01 -5.55 -0.39
C LEU A 137 -5.02 -6.71 -0.32
N TRP A 138 -4.62 -7.03 0.89
CA TRP A 138 -3.66 -8.11 1.12
C TRP A 138 -4.08 -8.94 2.33
N LYS A 139 -4.02 -10.26 2.17
CA LYS A 139 -4.16 -11.18 3.29
C LYS A 139 -2.99 -12.14 3.25
N PRO A 140 -2.12 -12.13 4.26
CA PRO A 140 -1.00 -13.08 4.30
C PRO A 140 -1.50 -14.47 4.63
N LYS A 141 -0.72 -15.47 4.26
CA LYS A 141 -1.06 -16.85 4.60
C LYS A 141 -0.93 -17.10 6.10
N LYS A 142 -0.12 -16.29 6.77
CA LYS A 142 -0.01 -16.42 8.21
C LYS A 142 0.00 -15.06 8.84
#